data_7918429cb2b49848acf9d1e7e0e51ff0
#
_entry.id   7918429cb2b49848acf9d1e7e0e51ff0
#
_cell.length_a   1.000
_cell.length_b   1.000
_cell.length_c   1.000
_cell.angle_alpha   90.00
_cell.angle_beta   90.00
_cell.angle_gamma   90.00
#
_symmetry.space_group_name_H-M   'P 1'
#
loop_
_entity.id
_entity.type
_entity.pdbx_description
1 polymer ?
#
loop_
_entity_poly.entity_id
_entity_poly.type
_entity_poly.pdbx_seq_one_letter_code
_entity_poly.pdbx_strand_id
1 'polypeptide(L)'
;MSVTNDIDTPTQNSTDISQSGSYRVHSSEDLQKSLADLHRPVFIIRENNNQISVKNNAAREDQLVASAPALPISRLGNHSFQAAHGCRAAFYAGSMANGISSPEMVIALSNSGLLGSYGSGGVPLDEMESSIQKIQSALPEKPYAVNLLNSPFEPDRERQTVDLLLKHNIRTLEASAFLSMTRGLVLYRAAGLRLLSDGSFDIQNRIIAKISRKEIAQRFMRPAPKDILQSLVSEGRITQQQANLAAKVPVADDITVEADSGGHTDNRPLLCLIPTMLAERNAVQKEQNYPNTIRIGAAGGISTPESALAALMAGAAYIVTGSINQSCVESAASAHTRDLLAKADMADVIMAPAADMFEMGVKVQVLKRGTMFAMRASKLYDTYRDYESVEAIPEKTRKQIEEQILQKSMDDVWRDTVTFFEKRDPVQIQKAQTNPKHKMALIFRWYLGLSSRWSSRGEPGREMDYQIWCGPSMGTFNDWVRGTYLEEKENRHVADINLHILTGAAYLYRIRILEAQGVVFPEDVRTYLPQAPLI
;
A
#
# COMPACT_ATOMS: atom_id res chain seq x y z
N MET A 1 34.49 66.54 -38.27
CA MET A 1 35.54 65.54 -38.20
C MET A 1 34.88 64.25 -37.70
N SER A 2 34.54 63.39 -38.65
CA SER A 2 33.93 62.08 -38.43
C SER A 2 35.03 61.02 -38.42
N VAL A 3 35.08 60.25 -37.36
CA VAL A 3 35.93 59.07 -37.28
C VAL A 3 34.97 57.84 -37.39
N THR A 4 35.09 57.17 -38.52
CA THR A 4 34.45 55.87 -38.78
C THR A 4 35.34 54.78 -38.17
N ASN A 5 34.79 54.01 -37.22
CA ASN A 5 35.41 52.77 -36.76
C ASN A 5 34.80 51.60 -37.53
N ASP A 6 35.58 50.97 -38.36
CA ASP A 6 35.31 49.67 -38.93
C ASP A 6 35.38 48.62 -37.82
N ILE A 7 34.26 47.89 -37.62
CA ILE A 7 34.20 46.71 -36.76
C ILE A 7 34.34 45.50 -37.66
N ASP A 8 35.50 44.87 -37.62
CA ASP A 8 35.74 43.55 -38.17
C ASP A 8 34.82 42.53 -37.54
N THR A 9 33.99 41.88 -38.36
CA THR A 9 33.17 40.73 -37.99
C THR A 9 34.05 39.49 -38.01
N PRO A 10 34.17 38.72 -36.89
CA PRO A 10 34.85 37.45 -36.93
C PRO A 10 33.93 36.41 -37.59
N THR A 11 34.42 35.76 -38.63
CA THR A 11 33.89 34.57 -39.25
C THR A 11 33.62 33.48 -38.19
N GLN A 12 32.35 33.10 -38.02
CA GLN A 12 31.95 31.97 -37.22
C GLN A 12 32.48 30.66 -37.82
N ASN A 13 33.57 30.15 -37.26
CA ASN A 13 33.86 28.72 -37.31
C ASN A 13 33.06 28.04 -36.19
N SER A 14 31.98 27.37 -36.57
CA SER A 14 31.16 26.56 -35.69
C SER A 14 31.91 25.29 -35.29
N THR A 15 32.64 25.35 -34.20
CA THR A 15 32.90 24.19 -33.35
C THR A 15 31.91 24.21 -32.22
N ASP A 16 30.82 23.46 -32.35
CA ASP A 16 29.84 23.22 -31.32
C ASP A 16 30.46 22.38 -30.18
N ILE A 17 31.37 22.96 -29.45
CA ILE A 17 31.74 22.50 -28.11
C ILE A 17 31.08 23.50 -27.16
N SER A 18 29.83 23.22 -26.77
CA SER A 18 29.25 23.92 -25.63
C SER A 18 30.17 23.68 -24.43
N GLN A 19 30.60 24.74 -23.77
CA GLN A 19 31.46 24.73 -22.57
C GLN A 19 30.74 24.14 -21.31
N SER A 20 29.57 23.50 -21.47
CA SER A 20 28.95 22.61 -20.50
C SER A 20 29.16 21.17 -20.98
N GLY A 21 29.97 20.38 -20.27
CA GLY A 21 30.31 18.99 -20.59
C GLY A 21 29.11 18.04 -20.71
N SER A 22 28.19 18.29 -21.63
CA SER A 22 27.01 17.50 -21.89
C SER A 22 27.19 16.62 -23.13
N TYR A 23 26.82 15.34 -23.00
CA TYR A 23 26.94 14.31 -24.04
C TYR A 23 25.56 13.92 -24.55
N ARG A 24 25.19 14.37 -25.77
CA ARG A 24 23.89 14.05 -26.36
C ARG A 24 23.89 12.68 -26.99
N VAL A 25 22.90 11.87 -26.63
CA VAL A 25 22.63 10.55 -27.24
C VAL A 25 21.36 10.69 -28.09
N HIS A 26 21.39 10.09 -29.28
CA HIS A 26 20.23 10.05 -30.17
C HIS A 26 19.40 8.79 -29.89
N SER A 27 18.07 8.91 -29.97
CA SER A 27 17.18 7.78 -29.82
C SER A 27 17.40 6.74 -30.91
N SER A 28 17.52 5.49 -30.50
CA SER A 28 17.58 4.33 -31.41
C SER A 28 17.03 3.11 -30.67
N GLU A 29 16.57 2.12 -31.39
CA GLU A 29 16.10 0.85 -30.81
C GLU A 29 17.21 0.15 -30.02
N ASP A 30 18.45 0.20 -30.49
CA ASP A 30 19.61 -0.37 -29.78
C ASP A 30 19.91 0.36 -28.47
N LEU A 31 19.75 1.69 -28.43
CA LEU A 31 19.85 2.47 -27.20
C LEU A 31 18.80 2.02 -26.19
N GLN A 32 17.54 1.97 -26.58
CA GLN A 32 16.44 1.58 -25.71
C GLN A 32 16.62 0.15 -25.19
N LYS A 33 16.99 -0.80 -26.04
CA LYS A 33 17.30 -2.19 -25.66
C LYS A 33 18.46 -2.26 -24.65
N SER A 34 19.53 -1.51 -24.89
CA SER A 34 20.70 -1.49 -24.02
C SER A 34 20.38 -0.90 -22.64
N LEU A 35 19.57 0.14 -22.59
CA LEU A 35 19.12 0.76 -21.34
C LEU A 35 18.12 -0.12 -20.58
N ALA A 36 17.27 -0.86 -21.29
CA ALA A 36 16.25 -1.74 -20.71
C ALA A 36 16.84 -3.05 -20.16
N ASP A 37 18.02 -3.49 -20.62
CA ASP A 37 18.70 -4.67 -20.06
C ASP A 37 19.27 -4.36 -18.68
N LEU A 38 18.42 -4.44 -17.65
CA LEU A 38 18.79 -4.12 -16.28
C LEU A 38 19.77 -5.12 -15.64
N HIS A 39 19.97 -6.29 -16.25
CA HIS A 39 20.89 -7.31 -15.74
C HIS A 39 22.35 -7.06 -16.12
N ARG A 40 22.59 -6.18 -17.06
CA ARG A 40 23.94 -5.79 -17.49
C ARG A 40 24.23 -4.32 -17.19
N PRO A 41 25.51 -3.95 -16.96
CA PRO A 41 25.90 -2.54 -16.86
C PRO A 41 25.71 -1.85 -18.20
N VAL A 42 25.63 -0.52 -18.18
CA VAL A 42 25.58 0.32 -19.37
C VAL A 42 26.78 1.26 -19.35
N PHE A 43 27.44 1.36 -20.52
CA PHE A 43 28.56 2.25 -20.75
C PHE A 43 28.21 3.21 -21.90
N ILE A 44 28.34 4.49 -21.63
CA ILE A 44 28.25 5.56 -22.63
C ILE A 44 29.67 5.84 -23.08
N ILE A 45 29.94 5.65 -24.38
CA ILE A 45 31.26 5.79 -24.92
C ILE A 45 31.31 6.80 -26.06
N ARG A 46 32.46 7.46 -26.21
CA ARG A 46 32.75 8.32 -27.33
C ARG A 46 33.53 7.51 -28.38
N GLU A 47 32.95 7.34 -29.54
CA GLU A 47 33.58 6.67 -30.67
C GLU A 47 34.64 7.57 -31.35
N ASN A 48 35.52 6.99 -32.18
CA ASN A 48 36.59 7.72 -32.86
C ASN A 48 36.11 8.86 -33.79
N ASN A 49 34.87 8.80 -34.25
CA ASN A 49 34.18 9.83 -35.03
C ASN A 49 33.45 10.89 -34.17
N ASN A 50 33.71 10.93 -32.87
CA ASN A 50 33.09 11.83 -31.90
C ASN A 50 31.59 11.56 -31.63
N GLN A 51 31.02 10.48 -32.16
CA GLN A 51 29.66 10.05 -31.87
C GLN A 51 29.59 9.38 -30.50
N ILE A 52 28.45 9.54 -29.83
CA ILE A 52 28.17 8.89 -28.57
C ILE A 52 27.37 7.61 -28.83
N SER A 53 27.88 6.50 -28.35
CA SER A 53 27.21 5.19 -28.43
C SER A 53 27.00 4.56 -27.06
N VAL A 54 26.08 3.59 -26.97
CA VAL A 54 25.73 2.88 -25.76
C VAL A 54 26.06 1.40 -25.89
N LYS A 55 26.74 0.83 -24.91
CA LYS A 55 27.14 -0.60 -24.90
C LYS A 55 26.89 -1.23 -23.55
N ASN A 56 26.60 -2.53 -23.56
CA ASN A 56 26.46 -3.35 -22.33
C ASN A 56 27.71 -4.17 -22.01
N ASN A 57 28.77 -4.03 -22.84
CA ASN A 57 30.06 -4.68 -22.64
C ASN A 57 31.11 -3.67 -22.16
N ALA A 58 32.20 -4.16 -21.60
CA ALA A 58 33.29 -3.30 -21.12
C ALA A 58 33.77 -2.32 -22.21
N ALA A 59 33.92 -1.06 -21.82
CA ALA A 59 34.46 0.00 -22.65
C ALA A 59 35.95 0.20 -22.34
N ARG A 60 36.72 0.74 -23.31
CA ARG A 60 38.07 1.24 -23.04
C ARG A 60 37.95 2.49 -22.15
N GLU A 61 38.86 2.64 -21.19
CA GLU A 61 38.84 3.78 -20.26
C GLU A 61 38.94 5.13 -20.96
N ASP A 62 39.73 5.22 -22.05
CA ASP A 62 39.95 6.43 -22.82
C ASP A 62 38.73 6.88 -23.66
N GLN A 63 37.72 6.00 -23.82
CA GLN A 63 36.49 6.27 -24.55
C GLN A 63 35.28 6.43 -23.61
N LEU A 64 35.42 6.07 -22.35
CA LEU A 64 34.30 6.08 -21.37
C LEU A 64 33.89 7.50 -21.02
N VAL A 65 32.61 7.81 -21.21
CA VAL A 65 31.98 9.09 -20.85
C VAL A 65 31.18 8.99 -19.55
N ALA A 66 30.37 7.96 -19.47
CA ALA A 66 29.52 7.69 -18.30
C ALA A 66 29.22 6.20 -18.20
N SER A 67 28.86 5.75 -17.02
CA SER A 67 28.42 4.37 -16.82
C SER A 67 27.36 4.24 -15.73
N ALA A 68 26.52 3.22 -15.86
CA ALA A 68 25.60 2.79 -14.80
C ALA A 68 25.76 1.29 -14.56
N PRO A 69 25.74 0.82 -13.31
CA PRO A 69 25.84 -0.60 -12.99
C PRO A 69 24.60 -1.37 -13.47
N ALA A 70 24.68 -2.71 -13.43
CA ALA A 70 23.50 -3.53 -13.49
C ALA A 70 22.55 -3.16 -12.33
N LEU A 71 21.27 -2.96 -12.66
CA LEU A 71 20.22 -2.52 -11.71
C LEU A 71 18.99 -3.44 -11.79
N PRO A 72 19.12 -4.78 -11.60
CA PRO A 72 17.94 -5.62 -11.51
C PRO A 72 17.04 -5.14 -10.35
N ILE A 73 15.75 -5.43 -10.43
CA ILE A 73 14.76 -5.01 -9.40
C ILE A 73 15.14 -5.42 -7.97
N SER A 74 15.94 -6.49 -7.83
CA SER A 74 16.47 -6.93 -6.54
C SER A 74 17.48 -5.96 -5.91
N ARG A 75 18.01 -5.00 -6.67
CA ARG A 75 18.86 -3.91 -6.14
C ARG A 75 18.10 -2.67 -5.69
N LEU A 76 16.79 -2.62 -5.95
CA LEU A 76 15.95 -1.54 -5.45
C LEU A 76 15.60 -1.76 -3.97
N GLY A 77 15.64 -0.69 -3.19
CA GLY A 77 15.32 -0.72 -1.76
C GLY A 77 16.33 -1.46 -0.91
N ASN A 78 15.88 -2.03 0.20
CA ASN A 78 16.75 -2.61 1.21
C ASN A 78 16.79 -4.14 1.12
N HIS A 79 17.96 -4.70 0.94
CA HIS A 79 18.22 -6.14 0.88
C HIS A 79 17.77 -6.90 2.15
N SER A 80 17.83 -6.25 3.33
CA SER A 80 17.39 -6.90 4.57
C SER A 80 15.88 -7.13 4.62
N PHE A 81 15.07 -6.33 3.87
CA PHE A 81 13.64 -6.59 3.69
C PHE A 81 13.43 -7.87 2.86
N GLN A 82 14.14 -7.97 1.74
CA GLN A 82 14.07 -9.14 0.86
C GLN A 82 14.45 -10.41 1.62
N ALA A 83 15.56 -10.39 2.36
CA ALA A 83 16.02 -11.53 3.15
C ALA A 83 15.05 -11.90 4.28
N ALA A 84 14.49 -10.89 4.97
CA ALA A 84 13.56 -11.13 6.08
C ALA A 84 12.25 -11.75 5.63
N HIS A 85 11.75 -11.35 4.45
CA HIS A 85 10.45 -11.77 3.92
C HIS A 85 10.57 -12.80 2.77
N GLY A 86 11.77 -13.24 2.39
CA GLY A 86 11.97 -14.25 1.35
C GLY A 86 11.52 -13.83 -0.06
N CYS A 87 11.52 -12.53 -0.36
CA CYS A 87 11.07 -12.00 -1.65
C CYS A 87 12.24 -11.48 -2.50
N ARG A 88 12.09 -11.45 -3.82
CA ARG A 88 13.15 -11.03 -4.75
C ARG A 88 13.28 -9.51 -4.93
N ALA A 89 12.29 -8.74 -4.44
CA ALA A 89 12.28 -7.28 -4.52
C ALA A 89 11.83 -6.69 -3.19
N ALA A 90 12.29 -5.49 -2.85
CA ALA A 90 11.85 -4.75 -1.67
C ALA A 90 10.48 -4.10 -1.92
N PHE A 91 9.45 -4.94 -1.97
CA PHE A 91 8.10 -4.62 -2.36
C PHE A 91 7.09 -5.55 -1.68
N TYR A 92 5.90 -5.02 -1.33
CA TYR A 92 4.73 -5.87 -1.13
C TYR A 92 3.44 -5.20 -1.62
N ALA A 93 2.44 -6.01 -1.99
CA ALA A 93 1.08 -5.55 -2.22
C ALA A 93 0.33 -5.54 -0.88
N GLY A 94 -0.06 -4.34 -0.43
CA GLY A 94 -0.76 -4.14 0.84
C GLY A 94 -2.16 -4.75 0.82
N SER A 95 -2.61 -5.18 1.99
CA SER A 95 -3.95 -5.75 2.16
C SER A 95 -5.05 -4.73 1.90
N MET A 96 -6.11 -5.20 1.28
CA MET A 96 -7.39 -4.50 1.14
C MET A 96 -8.48 -5.35 1.79
N ALA A 97 -9.23 -4.74 2.72
CA ALA A 97 -10.24 -5.41 3.55
C ALA A 97 -11.34 -6.09 2.71
N ASN A 98 -12.23 -6.83 3.38
CA ASN A 98 -13.32 -7.62 2.77
C ASN A 98 -12.85 -8.68 1.78
N GLY A 99 -11.61 -9.17 1.91
CA GLY A 99 -11.04 -10.15 0.98
C GLY A 99 -10.70 -9.58 -0.40
N ILE A 100 -10.71 -8.25 -0.60
CA ILE A 100 -10.38 -7.63 -1.89
C ILE A 100 -8.96 -8.02 -2.32
N SER A 101 -7.95 -7.98 -1.40
CA SER A 101 -6.70 -8.70 -1.61
C SER A 101 -6.95 -10.19 -1.39
N SER A 102 -7.34 -10.87 -2.45
CA SER A 102 -7.82 -12.26 -2.47
C SER A 102 -6.69 -13.28 -2.29
N PRO A 103 -7.01 -14.55 -1.99
CA PRO A 103 -6.04 -15.63 -2.07
C PRO A 103 -5.34 -15.71 -3.44
N GLU A 104 -6.07 -15.52 -4.54
CA GLU A 104 -5.55 -15.52 -5.91
C GLU A 104 -4.50 -14.45 -6.13
N MET A 105 -4.76 -13.24 -5.64
CA MET A 105 -3.81 -12.12 -5.70
C MET A 105 -2.52 -12.42 -4.94
N VAL A 106 -2.64 -12.95 -3.72
CA VAL A 106 -1.49 -13.34 -2.90
C VAL A 106 -0.66 -14.44 -3.58
N ILE A 107 -1.34 -15.45 -4.14
CA ILE A 107 -0.71 -16.57 -4.84
C ILE A 107 0.05 -16.06 -6.09
N ALA A 108 -0.56 -15.20 -6.91
CA ALA A 108 0.05 -14.64 -8.10
C ALA A 108 1.33 -13.85 -7.78
N LEU A 109 1.27 -12.98 -6.77
CA LEU A 109 2.41 -12.19 -6.31
C LEU A 109 3.53 -13.09 -5.80
N SER A 110 3.22 -14.02 -4.92
CA SER A 110 4.22 -14.91 -4.30
C SER A 110 4.89 -15.83 -5.33
N ASN A 111 4.13 -16.32 -6.32
CA ASN A 111 4.68 -17.08 -7.44
C ASN A 111 5.66 -16.27 -8.29
N SER A 112 5.48 -14.96 -8.35
CA SER A 112 6.39 -14.02 -9.03
C SER A 112 7.53 -13.51 -8.13
N GLY A 113 7.69 -14.07 -6.92
CA GLY A 113 8.72 -13.69 -5.96
C GLY A 113 8.47 -12.33 -5.29
N LEU A 114 7.24 -11.82 -5.34
CA LEU A 114 6.80 -10.60 -4.65
C LEU A 114 5.99 -10.99 -3.40
N LEU A 115 5.96 -10.12 -2.39
CA LEU A 115 5.16 -10.34 -1.19
C LEU A 115 3.74 -9.83 -1.41
N GLY A 116 2.72 -10.67 -1.14
CA GLY A 116 1.32 -10.29 -1.11
C GLY A 116 0.74 -10.42 0.30
N SER A 117 -0.15 -9.52 0.69
CA SER A 117 -0.86 -9.57 1.97
C SER A 117 -2.35 -9.84 1.78
N TYR A 118 -2.85 -10.92 2.38
CA TYR A 118 -4.27 -11.28 2.33
C TYR A 118 -5.13 -10.31 3.15
N GLY A 119 -6.21 -9.83 2.57
CA GLY A 119 -7.09 -8.81 3.12
C GLY A 119 -8.16 -9.35 4.07
N SER A 120 -7.79 -9.85 5.24
CA SER A 120 -8.69 -10.52 6.19
C SER A 120 -9.67 -9.62 6.94
N GLY A 121 -9.45 -8.29 6.96
CA GLY A 121 -10.32 -7.35 7.64
C GLY A 121 -11.77 -7.43 7.17
N GLY A 122 -12.73 -7.65 8.07
CA GLY A 122 -14.15 -7.80 7.75
C GLY A 122 -14.58 -9.18 7.23
N VAL A 123 -13.65 -10.10 6.98
CA VAL A 123 -13.92 -11.48 6.51
C VAL A 123 -14.30 -12.38 7.70
N PRO A 124 -15.34 -13.22 7.64
CA PRO A 124 -15.65 -14.23 8.66
C PRO A 124 -14.48 -15.17 8.94
N LEU A 125 -14.36 -15.70 10.18
CA LEU A 125 -13.21 -16.54 10.58
C LEU A 125 -13.08 -17.84 9.78
N ASP A 126 -14.19 -18.48 9.50
CA ASP A 126 -14.26 -19.71 8.71
C ASP A 126 -13.84 -19.49 7.24
N GLU A 127 -14.28 -18.38 6.66
CA GLU A 127 -13.87 -17.95 5.32
C GLU A 127 -12.39 -17.55 5.30
N MET A 128 -11.90 -16.88 6.37
CA MET A 128 -10.50 -16.54 6.53
C MET A 128 -9.63 -17.80 6.64
N GLU A 129 -10.05 -18.79 7.43
CA GLU A 129 -9.33 -20.06 7.58
C GLU A 129 -9.26 -20.81 6.25
N SER A 130 -10.37 -20.91 5.52
CA SER A 130 -10.43 -21.50 4.20
C SER A 130 -9.49 -20.80 3.20
N SER A 131 -9.44 -19.47 3.24
CA SER A 131 -8.55 -18.65 2.41
C SER A 131 -7.08 -18.90 2.73
N ILE A 132 -6.72 -18.98 4.02
CA ILE A 132 -5.35 -19.28 4.47
C ILE A 132 -4.95 -20.69 4.00
N GLN A 133 -5.81 -21.69 4.15
CA GLN A 133 -5.55 -23.07 3.68
C GLN A 133 -5.35 -23.12 2.16
N LYS A 134 -6.14 -22.38 1.39
CA LYS A 134 -5.97 -22.24 -0.06
C LYS A 134 -4.60 -21.64 -0.42
N ILE A 135 -4.21 -20.55 0.25
CA ILE A 135 -2.90 -19.93 0.04
C ILE A 135 -1.77 -20.92 0.39
N GLN A 136 -1.84 -21.59 1.54
CA GLN A 136 -0.83 -22.55 1.99
C GLN A 136 -0.69 -23.73 1.04
N SER A 137 -1.80 -24.25 0.53
CA SER A 137 -1.79 -25.36 -0.43
C SER A 137 -1.12 -24.96 -1.76
N ALA A 138 -1.29 -23.72 -2.20
CA ALA A 138 -0.68 -23.20 -3.43
C ALA A 138 0.77 -22.73 -3.25
N LEU A 139 1.16 -22.38 -2.03
CA LEU A 139 2.45 -21.77 -1.67
C LEU A 139 3.13 -22.52 -0.51
N PRO A 140 3.52 -23.78 -0.65
CA PRO A 140 4.00 -24.59 0.49
C PRO A 140 5.21 -24.00 1.21
N GLU A 141 6.09 -23.28 0.50
CA GLU A 141 7.32 -22.70 1.09
C GLU A 141 7.54 -21.23 0.69
N LYS A 142 6.58 -20.61 -0.01
CA LYS A 142 6.71 -19.23 -0.47
C LYS A 142 6.14 -18.23 0.54
N PRO A 143 6.74 -17.05 0.65
CA PRO A 143 6.32 -16.04 1.61
C PRO A 143 5.00 -15.37 1.23
N TYR A 144 4.19 -15.09 2.23
CA TYR A 144 3.01 -14.23 2.13
C TYR A 144 2.72 -13.62 3.50
N ALA A 145 1.91 -12.57 3.50
CA ALA A 145 1.43 -11.92 4.71
C ALA A 145 -0.08 -12.07 4.85
N VAL A 146 -0.57 -11.95 6.07
CA VAL A 146 -2.00 -11.88 6.40
C VAL A 146 -2.24 -10.62 7.22
N ASN A 147 -3.29 -9.90 6.90
CA ASN A 147 -3.67 -8.68 7.61
C ASN A 147 -4.28 -9.00 8.98
N LEU A 148 -3.97 -8.17 9.96
CA LEU A 148 -4.70 -8.04 11.22
C LEU A 148 -5.20 -6.60 11.32
N LEU A 149 -6.50 -6.44 11.22
CA LEU A 149 -7.16 -5.14 11.40
C LEU A 149 -7.50 -4.93 12.86
N ASN A 150 -7.11 -3.80 13.43
CA ASN A 150 -7.56 -3.42 14.77
C ASN A 150 -9.05 -3.18 14.80
N SER A 151 -9.73 -3.83 15.73
CA SER A 151 -11.17 -3.70 15.97
C SER A 151 -11.42 -3.38 17.44
N PRO A 152 -11.29 -2.11 17.86
CA PRO A 152 -11.39 -1.74 19.28
C PRO A 152 -12.71 -2.13 19.94
N PHE A 153 -13.77 -2.22 19.16
CA PHE A 153 -15.10 -2.59 19.62
C PHE A 153 -15.37 -4.11 19.60
N GLU A 154 -14.44 -4.91 19.05
CA GLU A 154 -14.54 -6.37 18.92
C GLU A 154 -13.23 -7.05 19.37
N PRO A 155 -12.80 -6.92 20.64
CA PRO A 155 -11.50 -7.44 21.09
C PRO A 155 -11.41 -8.97 21.01
N ASP A 156 -12.51 -9.68 21.14
CA ASP A 156 -12.56 -11.14 20.96
C ASP A 156 -12.28 -11.54 19.51
N ARG A 157 -12.67 -10.72 18.56
CA ARG A 157 -12.38 -10.95 17.15
C ARG A 157 -10.88 -10.87 16.85
N GLU A 158 -10.19 -9.86 17.40
CA GLU A 158 -8.73 -9.75 17.28
C GLU A 158 -8.05 -10.98 17.89
N ARG A 159 -8.45 -11.38 19.09
CA ARG A 159 -7.92 -12.57 19.77
C ARG A 159 -8.08 -13.84 18.93
N GLN A 160 -9.30 -14.12 18.44
CA GLN A 160 -9.60 -15.28 17.61
C GLN A 160 -8.79 -15.27 16.30
N THR A 161 -8.64 -14.08 15.70
CA THR A 161 -7.81 -13.93 14.48
C THR A 161 -6.36 -14.28 14.78
N VAL A 162 -5.78 -13.76 15.86
CA VAL A 162 -4.39 -14.08 16.25
C VAL A 162 -4.22 -15.57 16.55
N ASP A 163 -5.17 -16.19 17.24
CA ASP A 163 -5.14 -17.63 17.51
C ASP A 163 -5.15 -18.44 16.21
N LEU A 164 -5.94 -18.03 15.22
CA LEU A 164 -5.96 -18.63 13.90
C LEU A 164 -4.63 -18.47 13.15
N LEU A 165 -4.04 -17.27 13.18
CA LEU A 165 -2.73 -17.02 12.55
C LEU A 165 -1.62 -17.88 13.17
N LEU A 166 -1.62 -18.03 14.49
CA LEU A 166 -0.65 -18.89 15.20
C LEU A 166 -0.90 -20.37 14.90
N LYS A 167 -2.15 -20.82 14.86
CA LYS A 167 -2.54 -22.20 14.49
C LYS A 167 -2.00 -22.59 13.11
N HIS A 168 -2.09 -21.68 12.14
CA HIS A 168 -1.65 -21.90 10.75
C HIS A 168 -0.19 -21.48 10.52
N ASN A 169 0.58 -21.17 11.55
CA ASN A 169 1.98 -20.76 11.45
C ASN A 169 2.22 -19.60 10.46
N ILE A 170 1.33 -18.62 10.42
CA ILE A 170 1.53 -17.43 9.60
C ILE A 170 2.75 -16.67 10.11
N ARG A 171 3.73 -16.43 9.22
CA ARG A 171 5.04 -15.86 9.57
C ARG A 171 5.14 -14.35 9.42
N THR A 172 4.28 -13.76 8.59
CA THR A 172 4.23 -12.30 8.38
C THR A 172 2.83 -11.79 8.61
N LEU A 173 2.69 -10.88 9.56
CA LEU A 173 1.46 -10.18 9.89
C LEU A 173 1.56 -8.73 9.43
N GLU A 174 0.57 -8.25 8.68
CA GLU A 174 0.38 -6.83 8.38
C GLU A 174 -0.59 -6.23 9.38
N ALA A 175 -0.12 -5.38 10.29
CA ALA A 175 -0.94 -4.71 11.30
C ALA A 175 -1.49 -3.38 10.76
N SER A 176 -2.81 -3.21 10.75
CA SER A 176 -3.49 -2.02 10.21
C SER A 176 -4.46 -1.40 11.21
N ALA A 177 -4.59 -0.07 11.18
CA ALA A 177 -5.50 0.73 11.99
C ALA A 177 -5.29 0.65 13.52
N PHE A 178 -4.13 0.23 13.99
CA PHE A 178 -3.82 0.19 15.41
C PHE A 178 -3.48 1.60 15.94
N LEU A 179 -4.18 2.02 16.97
CA LEU A 179 -3.91 3.26 17.71
C LEU A 179 -3.15 3.02 19.02
N SER A 180 -3.15 1.78 19.50
CA SER A 180 -2.47 1.35 20.73
C SER A 180 -1.91 -0.05 20.56
N MET A 181 -1.00 -0.43 21.48
CA MET A 181 -0.51 -1.80 21.53
C MET A 181 -1.57 -2.71 22.16
N THR A 182 -1.89 -3.79 21.49
CA THR A 182 -2.90 -4.76 21.94
C THR A 182 -2.25 -6.07 22.40
N ARG A 183 -3.00 -6.84 23.19
CA ARG A 183 -2.57 -8.18 23.63
C ARG A 183 -2.34 -9.13 22.44
N GLY A 184 -3.19 -9.02 21.41
CA GLY A 184 -3.08 -9.84 20.21
C GLY A 184 -1.76 -9.63 19.46
N LEU A 185 -1.38 -8.37 19.22
CA LEU A 185 -0.08 -8.04 18.60
C LEU A 185 1.10 -8.54 19.43
N VAL A 186 1.08 -8.30 20.75
CA VAL A 186 2.16 -8.73 21.64
C VAL A 186 2.26 -10.26 21.70
N LEU A 187 1.13 -10.96 21.76
CA LEU A 187 1.08 -12.41 21.72
C LEU A 187 1.67 -12.94 20.42
N TYR A 188 1.24 -12.43 19.26
CA TYR A 188 1.75 -12.87 17.96
C TYR A 188 3.26 -12.68 17.87
N ARG A 189 3.78 -11.51 18.26
CA ARG A 189 5.22 -11.22 18.25
C ARG A 189 6.00 -12.14 19.18
N ALA A 190 5.59 -12.23 20.43
CA ALA A 190 6.30 -12.98 21.47
C ALA A 190 6.32 -14.50 21.20
N ALA A 191 5.20 -15.06 20.72
CA ALA A 191 5.11 -16.49 20.40
C ALA A 191 6.12 -16.96 19.34
N GLY A 192 6.56 -16.07 18.44
CA GLY A 192 7.53 -16.35 17.40
C GLY A 192 9.00 -16.11 17.78
N LEU A 193 9.29 -15.78 19.04
CA LEU A 193 10.65 -15.49 19.46
C LEU A 193 11.35 -16.71 20.05
N ARG A 194 12.58 -16.97 19.61
CA ARG A 194 13.45 -18.05 20.10
C ARG A 194 14.85 -17.54 20.34
N LEU A 195 15.49 -18.04 21.38
CA LEU A 195 16.91 -17.84 21.63
C LEU A 195 17.68 -18.96 20.91
N LEU A 196 18.64 -18.60 20.08
CA LEU A 196 19.53 -19.54 19.40
C LEU A 196 20.73 -19.90 20.29
N SER A 197 21.44 -20.99 19.95
CA SER A 197 22.59 -21.48 20.71
C SER A 197 23.79 -20.51 20.75
N ASP A 198 23.90 -19.63 19.78
CA ASP A 198 24.90 -18.58 19.69
C ASP A 198 24.53 -17.30 20.48
N GLY A 199 23.36 -17.28 21.15
CA GLY A 199 22.86 -16.14 21.90
C GLY A 199 22.11 -15.10 21.04
N SER A 200 22.02 -15.29 19.73
CA SER A 200 21.21 -14.46 18.84
C SER A 200 19.71 -14.78 18.95
N PHE A 201 18.86 -13.95 18.35
CA PHE A 201 17.41 -14.11 18.37
C PHE A 201 16.89 -14.58 17.00
N ASP A 202 16.09 -15.65 17.01
CA ASP A 202 15.29 -16.02 15.87
C ASP A 202 13.90 -15.38 16.00
N ILE A 203 13.50 -14.62 14.96
CA ILE A 203 12.23 -13.92 14.88
C ILE A 203 11.40 -14.60 13.79
N GLN A 204 10.58 -15.56 14.19
CA GLN A 204 9.75 -16.32 13.26
C GLN A 204 8.47 -15.56 12.85
N ASN A 205 7.88 -14.80 13.77
CA ASN A 205 6.65 -14.03 13.54
C ASN A 205 7.01 -12.56 13.34
N ARG A 206 7.00 -12.10 12.09
CA ARG A 206 7.33 -10.73 11.71
C ARG A 206 6.08 -9.88 11.64
N ILE A 207 6.21 -8.61 12.00
CA ILE A 207 5.13 -7.63 11.93
C ILE A 207 5.55 -6.49 11.02
N ILE A 208 4.73 -6.24 9.99
CA ILE A 208 4.74 -5.03 9.17
C ILE A 208 3.61 -4.15 9.67
N ALA A 209 3.91 -2.99 10.25
CA ALA A 209 2.89 -2.09 10.78
C ALA A 209 2.62 -0.92 9.83
N LYS A 210 1.37 -0.78 9.35
CA LYS A 210 0.93 0.35 8.52
C LYS A 210 0.52 1.52 9.41
N ILE A 211 1.22 2.65 9.28
CA ILE A 211 1.12 3.76 10.22
C ILE A 211 1.31 5.10 9.51
N SER A 212 0.41 6.07 9.78
CA SER A 212 0.51 7.46 9.29
C SER A 212 0.98 8.44 10.37
N ARG A 213 1.02 8.01 11.66
CA ARG A 213 1.26 8.89 12.82
C ARG A 213 2.53 8.49 13.57
N LYS A 214 3.36 9.50 13.84
CA LYS A 214 4.64 9.33 14.51
C LYS A 214 4.51 8.70 15.92
N GLU A 215 3.58 9.17 16.71
CA GLU A 215 3.36 8.69 18.08
C GLU A 215 2.90 7.23 18.15
N ILE A 216 2.24 6.75 17.09
CA ILE A 216 1.88 5.33 16.98
C ILE A 216 3.10 4.53 16.53
N ALA A 217 3.87 5.03 15.55
CA ALA A 217 5.08 4.38 15.07
C ALA A 217 6.08 4.12 16.21
N GLN A 218 6.26 5.09 17.11
CA GLN A 218 7.11 4.95 18.30
C GLN A 218 6.76 3.73 19.15
N ARG A 219 5.45 3.43 19.32
CA ARG A 219 4.99 2.26 20.09
C ARG A 219 5.38 0.95 19.42
N PHE A 220 5.30 0.87 18.10
CA PHE A 220 5.67 -0.33 17.33
C PHE A 220 7.19 -0.50 17.20
N MET A 221 7.94 0.60 17.22
CA MET A 221 9.39 0.58 17.18
C MET A 221 10.03 0.23 18.54
N ARG A 222 9.28 0.27 19.64
CA ARG A 222 9.75 -0.08 20.99
C ARG A 222 9.39 -1.51 21.35
N PRO A 223 10.02 -2.07 22.41
CA PRO A 223 9.64 -3.38 22.94
C PRO A 223 8.19 -3.42 23.43
N ALA A 224 7.64 -4.61 23.48
CA ALA A 224 6.30 -4.84 23.99
C ALA A 224 6.14 -4.37 25.46
N PRO A 225 4.97 -3.82 25.84
CA PRO A 225 4.66 -3.39 27.20
C PRO A 225 4.82 -4.53 28.22
N LYS A 226 5.50 -4.26 29.33
CA LYS A 226 5.83 -5.27 30.36
C LYS A 226 4.60 -5.89 31.03
N ASP A 227 3.59 -5.09 31.29
CA ASP A 227 2.32 -5.51 31.87
C ASP A 227 1.59 -6.51 30.98
N ILE A 228 1.55 -6.28 29.67
CA ILE A 228 0.97 -7.21 28.70
C ILE A 228 1.77 -8.51 28.66
N LEU A 229 3.12 -8.44 28.62
CA LEU A 229 3.98 -9.63 28.63
C LEU A 229 3.76 -10.46 29.89
N GLN A 230 3.71 -9.84 31.07
CA GLN A 230 3.48 -10.53 32.34
C GLN A 230 2.11 -11.22 32.40
N SER A 231 1.07 -10.54 31.92
CA SER A 231 -0.27 -11.11 31.81
C SER A 231 -0.30 -12.33 30.90
N LEU A 232 0.35 -12.27 29.73
CA LEU A 232 0.45 -13.40 28.80
C LEU A 232 1.21 -14.59 29.38
N VAL A 233 2.25 -14.35 30.18
CA VAL A 233 2.99 -15.40 30.90
C VAL A 233 2.12 -16.04 31.98
N SER A 234 1.43 -15.25 32.82
CA SER A 234 0.57 -15.76 33.87
C SER A 234 -0.60 -16.61 33.34
N GLU A 235 -1.07 -16.33 32.14
CA GLU A 235 -2.11 -17.09 31.44
C GLU A 235 -1.56 -18.32 30.66
N GLY A 236 -0.23 -18.53 30.66
CA GLY A 236 0.40 -19.63 29.92
C GLY A 236 0.38 -19.48 28.40
N ARG A 237 0.13 -18.25 27.89
CA ARG A 237 0.06 -17.99 26.44
C ARG A 237 1.46 -17.85 25.82
N ILE A 238 2.44 -17.40 26.58
CA ILE A 238 3.87 -17.34 26.23
C ILE A 238 4.71 -17.81 27.40
N THR A 239 5.93 -18.23 27.12
CA THR A 239 6.90 -18.60 28.17
C THR A 239 7.58 -17.36 28.74
N GLN A 240 8.16 -17.47 29.96
CA GLN A 240 8.98 -16.41 30.55
C GLN A 240 10.17 -16.05 29.64
N GLN A 241 10.77 -17.05 28.96
CA GLN A 241 11.85 -16.83 27.99
C GLN A 241 11.39 -15.94 26.82
N GLN A 242 10.21 -16.23 26.23
CA GLN A 242 9.62 -15.42 25.17
C GLN A 242 9.34 -13.99 25.62
N ALA A 243 8.82 -13.81 26.83
CA ALA A 243 8.61 -12.48 27.41
C ALA A 243 9.94 -11.70 27.56
N ASN A 244 10.99 -12.36 28.06
CA ASN A 244 12.31 -11.76 28.21
C ASN A 244 12.95 -11.37 26.86
N LEU A 245 12.70 -12.15 25.80
CA LEU A 245 13.14 -11.83 24.44
C LEU A 245 12.32 -10.66 23.86
N ALA A 246 11.00 -10.67 24.02
CA ALA A 246 10.11 -9.62 23.53
C ALA A 246 10.40 -8.24 24.17
N ALA A 247 10.97 -8.23 25.37
CA ALA A 247 11.43 -7.00 26.02
C ALA A 247 12.73 -6.41 25.42
N LYS A 248 13.39 -7.12 24.48
CA LYS A 248 14.67 -6.72 23.86
C LYS A 248 14.58 -6.45 22.35
N VAL A 249 13.44 -6.66 21.74
CA VAL A 249 13.22 -6.48 20.31
C VAL A 249 12.04 -5.54 20.07
N PRO A 250 11.98 -4.82 18.94
CA PRO A 250 10.81 -4.01 18.61
C PRO A 250 9.58 -4.90 18.38
N VAL A 251 8.40 -4.36 18.58
CA VAL A 251 7.15 -5.07 18.23
C VAL A 251 7.07 -5.32 16.74
N ALA A 252 7.38 -4.30 15.92
CA ALA A 252 7.39 -4.45 14.46
C ALA A 252 8.82 -4.41 13.90
N ASP A 253 9.06 -5.25 12.88
CA ASP A 253 10.31 -5.26 12.12
C ASP A 253 10.30 -4.17 11.05
N ASP A 254 9.10 -3.86 10.55
CA ASP A 254 8.84 -2.96 9.44
C ASP A 254 7.74 -1.98 9.78
N ILE A 255 7.97 -0.71 9.46
CA ILE A 255 6.95 0.33 9.53
C ILE A 255 6.66 0.80 8.12
N THR A 256 5.47 0.51 7.63
CA THR A 256 4.97 1.07 6.38
C THR A 256 4.34 2.42 6.66
N VAL A 257 4.96 3.46 6.15
CA VAL A 257 4.43 4.83 6.22
C VAL A 257 3.27 4.94 5.24
N GLU A 258 2.05 5.09 5.77
CA GLU A 258 0.84 5.18 4.95
C GLU A 258 0.47 6.65 4.72
N ALA A 259 0.74 7.13 3.51
CA ALA A 259 0.41 8.47 3.04
C ALA A 259 -1.02 8.52 2.49
N ASP A 260 -1.34 9.50 1.65
CA ASP A 260 -2.63 9.64 1.01
C ASP A 260 -3.01 8.39 0.20
N SER A 261 -4.08 7.71 0.62
CA SER A 261 -4.46 6.37 0.14
C SER A 261 -5.98 6.16 0.20
N GLY A 262 -6.49 5.09 -0.41
CA GLY A 262 -7.89 4.66 -0.29
C GLY A 262 -8.20 4.13 1.10
N GLY A 263 -9.45 4.29 1.54
CA GLY A 263 -9.90 3.89 2.88
C GLY A 263 -9.55 4.91 3.95
N HIS A 264 -9.24 4.43 5.17
CA HIS A 264 -8.77 5.32 6.25
C HIS A 264 -7.42 5.92 5.88
N THR A 265 -7.34 7.24 5.88
CA THR A 265 -6.12 7.99 5.57
C THR A 265 -6.11 9.34 6.28
N ASP A 266 -4.94 9.78 6.68
CA ASP A 266 -4.72 11.15 7.19
C ASP A 266 -4.37 12.13 6.05
N ASN A 267 -4.45 11.70 4.78
CA ASN A 267 -4.13 12.50 3.56
C ASN A 267 -2.76 13.21 3.64
N ARG A 268 -1.76 12.58 4.27
CA ARG A 268 -0.44 13.16 4.44
C ARG A 268 0.42 12.97 3.18
N PRO A 269 1.22 13.98 2.79
CA PRO A 269 2.14 13.84 1.67
C PRO A 269 3.25 12.83 1.98
N LEU A 270 3.48 11.86 1.09
CA LEU A 270 4.45 10.78 1.27
C LEU A 270 5.87 11.30 1.52
N LEU A 271 6.32 12.26 0.70
CA LEU A 271 7.68 12.83 0.78
C LEU A 271 7.92 13.66 2.05
N CYS A 272 6.88 14.05 2.80
CA CYS A 272 7.00 14.64 4.13
C CYS A 272 7.04 13.58 5.23
N LEU A 273 6.26 12.50 5.07
CA LEU A 273 6.18 11.45 6.08
C LEU A 273 7.44 10.58 6.15
N ILE A 274 8.04 10.20 5.03
CA ILE A 274 9.22 9.33 5.00
C ILE A 274 10.37 9.90 5.86
N PRO A 275 10.86 11.14 5.63
CA PRO A 275 11.97 11.66 6.42
C PRO A 275 11.60 11.84 7.90
N THR A 276 10.35 12.17 8.23
CA THR A 276 9.86 12.25 9.61
C THR A 276 9.96 10.89 10.30
N MET A 277 9.51 9.82 9.66
CA MET A 277 9.56 8.48 10.24
C MET A 277 10.97 7.90 10.28
N LEU A 278 11.83 8.24 9.31
CA LEU A 278 13.25 7.88 9.35
C LEU A 278 13.98 8.53 10.53
N ALA A 279 13.71 9.82 10.79
CA ALA A 279 14.27 10.52 11.95
C ALA A 279 13.82 9.87 13.26
N GLU A 280 12.54 9.54 13.38
CA GLU A 280 11.99 8.86 14.55
C GLU A 280 12.59 7.47 14.75
N ARG A 281 12.67 6.67 13.68
CA ARG A 281 13.31 5.37 13.69
C ARG A 281 14.76 5.47 14.17
N ASN A 282 15.53 6.45 13.67
CA ASN A 282 16.92 6.64 14.05
C ASN A 282 17.06 6.99 15.54
N ALA A 283 16.16 7.81 16.09
CA ALA A 283 16.13 8.14 17.51
C ALA A 283 15.86 6.90 18.37
N VAL A 284 14.82 6.13 18.05
CA VAL A 284 14.49 4.89 18.76
C VAL A 284 15.57 3.83 18.60
N GLN A 285 16.15 3.67 17.41
CA GLN A 285 17.23 2.72 17.16
C GLN A 285 18.46 3.02 18.03
N LYS A 286 18.81 4.30 18.17
CA LYS A 286 19.90 4.75 19.04
C LYS A 286 19.58 4.53 20.52
N GLU A 287 18.35 4.81 20.96
CA GLU A 287 17.89 4.60 22.34
C GLU A 287 17.92 3.12 22.74
N GLN A 288 17.38 2.25 21.87
CA GLN A 288 17.18 0.83 22.17
C GLN A 288 18.37 -0.06 21.80
N ASN A 289 19.29 0.44 20.98
CA ASN A 289 20.49 -0.28 20.50
C ASN A 289 20.17 -1.66 19.91
N TYR A 290 19.12 -1.77 19.08
CA TYR A 290 18.74 -3.02 18.44
C TYR A 290 19.85 -3.51 17.47
N PRO A 291 20.10 -4.82 17.39
CA PRO A 291 21.08 -5.39 16.44
C PRO A 291 20.63 -5.23 14.98
N ASN A 292 19.32 -5.28 14.73
CA ASN A 292 18.72 -5.12 13.41
C ASN A 292 18.04 -3.77 13.28
N THR A 293 18.23 -3.11 12.14
CA THR A 293 17.58 -1.83 11.86
C THR A 293 16.11 -2.03 11.50
N ILE A 294 15.21 -1.32 12.17
CA ILE A 294 13.79 -1.26 11.81
C ILE A 294 13.69 -0.63 10.42
N ARG A 295 12.99 -1.26 9.49
CA ARG A 295 12.86 -0.78 8.11
C ARG A 295 11.64 0.12 7.98
N ILE A 296 11.82 1.24 7.27
CA ILE A 296 10.74 2.18 6.94
C ILE A 296 10.38 1.98 5.47
N GLY A 297 9.16 1.55 5.18
CA GLY A 297 8.62 1.43 3.84
C GLY A 297 7.64 2.55 3.51
N ALA A 298 7.26 2.66 2.25
CA ALA A 298 6.38 3.71 1.74
C ALA A 298 5.12 3.15 1.08
N ALA A 299 3.95 3.62 1.53
CA ALA A 299 2.62 3.35 0.96
C ALA A 299 1.84 4.64 0.75
N GLY A 300 0.88 4.60 -0.16
CA GLY A 300 0.09 5.77 -0.56
C GLY A 300 0.79 6.57 -1.66
N GLY A 301 0.10 6.80 -2.77
CA GLY A 301 0.67 7.49 -3.93
C GLY A 301 1.63 6.67 -4.80
N ILE A 302 1.86 5.38 -4.50
CA ILE A 302 2.74 4.52 -5.31
C ILE A 302 1.92 3.82 -6.38
N SER A 303 2.13 4.22 -7.64
CA SER A 303 1.35 3.71 -8.78
C SER A 303 2.07 3.74 -10.13
N THR A 304 3.22 4.40 -10.19
CA THR A 304 4.04 4.52 -11.41
C THR A 304 5.52 4.30 -11.08
N PRO A 305 6.37 4.04 -12.07
CA PRO A 305 7.82 3.97 -11.88
C PRO A 305 8.42 5.20 -11.17
N GLU A 306 7.95 6.39 -11.52
CA GLU A 306 8.41 7.66 -10.95
C GLU A 306 8.09 7.76 -9.46
N SER A 307 6.85 7.43 -9.08
CA SER A 307 6.44 7.46 -7.66
C SER A 307 7.19 6.42 -6.83
N ALA A 308 7.44 5.24 -7.39
CA ALA A 308 8.23 4.19 -6.76
C ALA A 308 9.69 4.63 -6.56
N LEU A 309 10.32 5.17 -7.61
CA LEU A 309 11.68 5.68 -7.54
C LEU A 309 11.80 6.84 -6.54
N ALA A 310 10.87 7.79 -6.57
CA ALA A 310 10.88 8.92 -5.65
C ALA A 310 10.82 8.48 -4.18
N ALA A 311 9.97 7.50 -3.85
CA ALA A 311 9.89 6.95 -2.50
C ALA A 311 11.20 6.28 -2.06
N LEU A 312 11.82 5.49 -2.93
CA LEU A 312 13.11 4.85 -2.66
C LEU A 312 14.24 5.88 -2.49
N MET A 313 14.27 6.93 -3.31
CA MET A 313 15.25 8.02 -3.20
C MET A 313 15.04 8.86 -1.94
N ALA A 314 13.81 8.97 -1.43
CA ALA A 314 13.52 9.58 -0.14
C ALA A 314 13.98 8.73 1.06
N GLY A 315 14.47 7.51 0.84
CA GLY A 315 15.02 6.62 1.85
C GLY A 315 14.10 5.48 2.29
N ALA A 316 13.00 5.22 1.58
CA ALA A 316 12.17 4.06 1.85
C ALA A 316 12.94 2.75 1.62
N ALA A 317 12.87 1.84 2.58
CA ALA A 317 13.50 0.53 2.48
C ALA A 317 12.74 -0.40 1.51
N TYR A 318 11.46 -0.21 1.33
CA TYR A 318 10.59 -0.95 0.41
C TYR A 318 9.38 -0.07 0.04
N ILE A 319 8.68 -0.48 -1.01
CA ILE A 319 7.46 0.21 -1.47
C ILE A 319 6.24 -0.70 -1.41
N VAL A 320 5.07 -0.08 -1.31
CA VAL A 320 3.78 -0.77 -1.16
C VAL A 320 2.76 -0.18 -2.12
N THR A 321 2.07 -1.03 -2.86
CA THR A 321 0.94 -0.65 -3.70
C THR A 321 -0.38 -1.13 -3.09
N GLY A 322 -1.46 -0.39 -3.33
CA GLY A 322 -2.80 -0.69 -2.80
C GLY A 322 -3.89 -0.49 -3.86
N SER A 323 -4.39 0.73 -4.06
CA SER A 323 -5.56 1.03 -4.91
C SER A 323 -5.46 0.44 -6.33
N ILE A 324 -4.29 0.47 -6.95
CA ILE A 324 -4.08 -0.07 -8.30
C ILE A 324 -4.32 -1.59 -8.37
N ASN A 325 -3.98 -2.32 -7.30
CA ASN A 325 -4.16 -3.77 -7.23
C ASN A 325 -5.64 -4.16 -7.20
N GLN A 326 -6.53 -3.25 -6.72
CA GLN A 326 -7.98 -3.50 -6.72
C GLN A 326 -8.56 -3.59 -8.14
N SER A 327 -7.92 -2.97 -9.13
CA SER A 327 -8.34 -3.03 -10.53
C SER A 327 -7.88 -4.30 -11.26
N CYS A 328 -7.06 -5.14 -10.62
CA CYS A 328 -6.52 -6.35 -11.23
C CYS A 328 -7.53 -7.50 -11.29
N VAL A 329 -7.31 -8.42 -12.21
CA VAL A 329 -8.19 -9.58 -12.43
C VAL A 329 -8.23 -10.53 -11.25
N GLU A 330 -7.15 -10.61 -10.45
CA GLU A 330 -7.05 -11.46 -9.27
C GLU A 330 -7.72 -10.84 -8.03
N SER A 331 -8.11 -9.57 -8.06
CA SER A 331 -8.81 -8.96 -6.92
C SER A 331 -10.22 -9.53 -6.77
N ALA A 332 -10.71 -9.61 -5.53
CA ALA A 332 -12.10 -9.97 -5.28
C ALA A 332 -13.09 -8.80 -5.49
N ALA A 333 -12.66 -7.71 -6.15
CA ALA A 333 -13.55 -6.65 -6.57
C ALA A 333 -14.44 -7.14 -7.74
N SER A 334 -15.72 -6.75 -7.74
CA SER A 334 -16.64 -7.10 -8.83
C SER A 334 -16.19 -6.51 -10.17
N ALA A 335 -16.66 -7.10 -11.28
CA ALA A 335 -16.36 -6.60 -12.63
C ALA A 335 -16.74 -5.13 -12.77
N HIS A 336 -17.92 -4.73 -12.27
CA HIS A 336 -18.38 -3.34 -12.30
C HIS A 336 -17.47 -2.40 -11.49
N THR A 337 -17.02 -2.83 -10.32
CA THR A 337 -16.06 -2.06 -9.50
C THR A 337 -14.73 -1.88 -10.23
N ARG A 338 -14.20 -2.94 -10.89
CA ARG A 338 -12.98 -2.83 -11.71
C ARG A 338 -13.17 -1.91 -12.92
N ASP A 339 -14.36 -1.90 -13.56
CA ASP A 339 -14.70 -0.96 -14.63
C ASP A 339 -14.65 0.50 -14.18
N LEU A 340 -15.19 0.79 -12.99
CA LEU A 340 -15.15 2.13 -12.42
C LEU A 340 -13.72 2.56 -12.06
N LEU A 341 -12.93 1.66 -11.47
CA LEU A 341 -11.53 1.91 -11.14
C LEU A 341 -10.67 2.15 -12.39
N ALA A 342 -10.90 1.37 -13.47
CA ALA A 342 -10.16 1.53 -14.72
C ALA A 342 -10.43 2.88 -15.43
N LYS A 343 -11.53 3.54 -15.10
CA LYS A 343 -11.94 4.85 -15.64
C LYS A 343 -11.68 6.01 -14.66
N ALA A 344 -11.14 5.73 -13.47
CA ALA A 344 -10.93 6.75 -12.44
C ALA A 344 -9.83 7.72 -12.86
N ASP A 345 -10.07 9.01 -12.61
CA ASP A 345 -9.08 10.08 -12.63
C ASP A 345 -8.57 10.35 -11.20
N MET A 346 -7.43 11.02 -11.08
CA MET A 346 -6.86 11.42 -9.79
C MET A 346 -7.84 12.29 -8.97
N ALA A 347 -8.64 13.11 -9.64
CA ALA A 347 -9.65 13.97 -9.02
C ALA A 347 -10.94 13.24 -8.64
N ASP A 348 -11.11 11.96 -9.01
CA ASP A 348 -12.35 11.19 -8.79
C ASP A 348 -12.46 10.59 -7.38
N VAL A 349 -11.66 11.05 -6.42
CA VAL A 349 -11.73 10.61 -5.02
C VAL A 349 -12.34 11.66 -4.10
N ILE A 350 -12.94 11.22 -3.00
CA ILE A 350 -13.58 12.08 -2.00
C ILE A 350 -13.58 11.41 -0.62
N MET A 351 -13.58 12.21 0.44
CA MET A 351 -13.74 11.74 1.82
C MET A 351 -15.22 11.56 2.17
N ALA A 352 -15.59 10.36 2.60
CA ALA A 352 -16.94 9.99 3.04
C ALA A 352 -16.94 9.44 4.47
N PRO A 353 -18.06 9.48 5.22
CA PRO A 353 -18.15 8.89 6.56
C PRO A 353 -17.77 7.41 6.57
N ALA A 354 -16.98 7.01 7.56
CA ALA A 354 -16.58 5.62 7.79
C ALA A 354 -17.66 4.85 8.55
N ALA A 355 -17.86 3.57 8.23
CA ALA A 355 -18.88 2.74 8.90
C ALA A 355 -18.49 2.36 10.34
N ASP A 356 -17.23 2.06 10.58
CA ASP A 356 -16.68 1.55 11.84
C ASP A 356 -16.55 2.62 12.94
N MET A 357 -16.30 3.86 12.54
CA MET A 357 -16.15 5.01 13.45
C MET A 357 -17.14 6.15 13.09
N PHE A 358 -18.36 5.77 12.69
CA PHE A 358 -19.38 6.68 12.20
C PHE A 358 -19.75 7.76 13.22
N GLU A 359 -19.99 7.37 14.47
CA GLU A 359 -20.39 8.26 15.56
C GLU A 359 -19.29 9.30 15.89
N MET A 360 -18.04 8.98 15.60
CA MET A 360 -16.88 9.86 15.80
C MET A 360 -16.63 10.80 14.62
N GLY A 361 -17.38 10.67 13.53
CA GLY A 361 -17.22 11.50 12.33
C GLY A 361 -15.93 11.20 11.53
N VAL A 362 -15.31 10.06 11.75
CA VAL A 362 -14.14 9.64 10.98
C VAL A 362 -14.53 9.37 9.53
N LYS A 363 -13.64 9.68 8.60
CA LYS A 363 -13.88 9.56 7.17
C LYS A 363 -12.92 8.57 6.52
N VAL A 364 -13.35 8.03 5.38
CA VAL A 364 -12.57 7.18 4.46
C VAL A 364 -12.53 7.81 3.08
N GLN A 365 -11.41 7.62 2.37
CA GLN A 365 -11.28 8.06 0.98
C GLN A 365 -11.84 7.00 0.04
N VAL A 366 -12.78 7.43 -0.82
CA VAL A 366 -13.53 6.57 -1.72
C VAL A 366 -13.61 7.16 -3.13
N LEU A 367 -13.86 6.31 -4.11
CA LEU A 367 -14.21 6.74 -5.46
C LEU A 367 -15.58 7.42 -5.45
N LYS A 368 -15.68 8.59 -6.08
CA LYS A 368 -16.96 9.30 -6.30
C LYS A 368 -17.54 9.08 -7.70
N ARG A 369 -16.67 8.71 -8.67
CA ARG A 369 -17.10 8.49 -10.06
C ARG A 369 -17.96 7.24 -10.16
N GLY A 370 -19.15 7.38 -10.80
CA GLY A 370 -20.06 6.26 -11.06
C GLY A 370 -20.79 5.72 -9.83
N THR A 371 -20.70 6.40 -8.67
CA THR A 371 -21.41 6.03 -7.44
C THR A 371 -21.90 7.28 -6.70
N MET A 372 -22.98 7.14 -5.96
CA MET A 372 -23.54 8.18 -5.08
C MET A 372 -23.22 7.92 -3.60
N PHE A 373 -22.42 6.89 -3.30
CA PHE A 373 -22.15 6.48 -1.92
C PHE A 373 -21.71 7.66 -1.03
N ALA A 374 -20.71 8.43 -1.44
CA ALA A 374 -20.16 9.51 -0.63
C ALA A 374 -21.21 10.57 -0.25
N MET A 375 -22.08 10.93 -1.20
CA MET A 375 -23.16 11.89 -0.99
C MET A 375 -24.24 11.31 -0.06
N ARG A 376 -24.62 10.05 -0.26
CA ARG A 376 -25.62 9.34 0.54
C ARG A 376 -25.12 9.13 1.97
N ALA A 377 -23.86 8.70 2.13
CA ALA A 377 -23.23 8.54 3.45
C ALA A 377 -23.14 9.89 4.20
N SER A 378 -22.78 10.98 3.51
CA SER A 378 -22.77 12.33 4.10
C SER A 378 -24.18 12.75 4.55
N LYS A 379 -25.22 12.49 3.74
CA LYS A 379 -26.60 12.77 4.12
C LYS A 379 -27.02 12.01 5.40
N LEU A 380 -26.64 10.74 5.52
CA LEU A 380 -26.89 9.95 6.72
C LEU A 380 -26.16 10.53 7.95
N TYR A 381 -24.89 10.92 7.77
CA TYR A 381 -24.11 11.51 8.85
C TYR A 381 -24.65 12.87 9.30
N ASP A 382 -25.04 13.75 8.37
CA ASP A 382 -25.67 15.04 8.70
C ASP A 382 -26.98 14.82 9.45
N THR A 383 -27.82 13.87 9.01
CA THR A 383 -29.04 13.50 9.70
C THR A 383 -28.75 12.95 11.11
N TYR A 384 -27.74 12.09 11.27
CA TYR A 384 -27.30 11.61 12.57
C TYR A 384 -26.87 12.76 13.50
N ARG A 385 -26.11 13.72 12.99
CA ARG A 385 -25.65 14.87 13.77
C ARG A 385 -26.81 15.76 14.22
N ASP A 386 -27.79 15.99 13.33
CA ASP A 386 -28.85 17.00 13.52
C ASP A 386 -30.03 16.48 14.38
N TYR A 387 -30.24 15.15 14.52
CA TYR A 387 -31.35 14.57 15.24
C TYR A 387 -30.89 13.58 16.32
N GLU A 388 -31.66 13.47 17.44
CA GLU A 388 -31.29 12.63 18.56
C GLU A 388 -31.87 11.19 18.47
N SER A 389 -32.83 10.95 17.59
CA SER A 389 -33.40 9.62 17.33
C SER A 389 -34.00 9.52 15.94
N VAL A 390 -34.33 8.31 15.50
CA VAL A 390 -35.05 8.04 14.25
C VAL A 390 -36.41 8.70 14.24
N GLU A 391 -37.07 8.71 15.36
CA GLU A 391 -38.41 9.27 15.54
C GLU A 391 -38.43 10.80 15.48
N ALA A 392 -37.31 11.45 15.78
CA ALA A 392 -37.13 12.91 15.68
C ALA A 392 -36.90 13.39 14.24
N ILE A 393 -36.58 12.49 13.29
CA ILE A 393 -36.35 12.85 11.89
C ILE A 393 -37.68 13.26 11.24
N PRO A 394 -37.79 14.45 10.60
CA PRO A 394 -39.00 14.87 9.89
C PRO A 394 -39.43 13.81 8.86
N GLU A 395 -40.73 13.55 8.77
CA GLU A 395 -41.30 12.50 7.89
C GLU A 395 -40.81 12.57 6.44
N LYS A 396 -40.73 13.77 5.88
CA LYS A 396 -40.22 13.98 4.52
C LYS A 396 -38.78 13.51 4.36
N THR A 397 -37.92 13.83 5.34
CA THR A 397 -36.49 13.43 5.34
C THR A 397 -36.38 11.92 5.56
N ARG A 398 -37.18 11.37 6.46
CA ARG A 398 -37.21 9.92 6.73
C ARG A 398 -37.58 9.15 5.46
N LYS A 399 -38.66 9.52 4.75
CA LYS A 399 -39.06 8.90 3.49
C LYS A 399 -37.96 8.98 2.43
N GLN A 400 -37.30 10.14 2.27
CA GLN A 400 -36.20 10.27 1.34
C GLN A 400 -35.04 9.29 1.67
N ILE A 401 -34.68 9.13 2.91
CA ILE A 401 -33.63 8.20 3.34
C ILE A 401 -34.06 6.76 3.07
N GLU A 402 -35.29 6.39 3.43
CA GLU A 402 -35.83 5.04 3.24
C GLU A 402 -35.91 4.66 1.74
N GLU A 403 -36.44 5.54 0.90
CA GLU A 403 -36.65 5.26 -0.52
C GLU A 403 -35.35 5.36 -1.34
N GLN A 404 -34.54 6.41 -1.12
CA GLN A 404 -33.41 6.73 -2.00
C GLN A 404 -32.07 6.14 -1.55
N ILE A 405 -31.90 5.87 -0.24
CA ILE A 405 -30.64 5.41 0.33
C ILE A 405 -30.77 3.96 0.81
N LEU A 406 -31.65 3.72 1.79
CA LEU A 406 -31.77 2.40 2.39
C LEU A 406 -32.46 1.40 1.46
N GLN A 407 -33.42 1.87 0.64
CA GLN A 407 -34.35 1.08 -0.19
C GLN A 407 -35.14 0.06 0.67
N LYS A 408 -35.31 0.40 1.93
CA LYS A 408 -36.06 -0.33 2.96
C LYS A 408 -36.57 0.67 3.99
N SER A 409 -37.63 0.32 4.74
CA SER A 409 -38.01 1.10 5.91
C SER A 409 -36.92 1.05 6.97
N MET A 410 -36.78 2.10 7.79
CA MET A 410 -35.83 2.08 8.93
C MET A 410 -36.15 0.97 9.92
N ASP A 411 -37.42 0.57 10.05
CA ASP A 411 -37.82 -0.52 10.91
C ASP A 411 -37.39 -1.89 10.37
N ASP A 412 -37.39 -2.10 9.04
CA ASP A 412 -36.84 -3.29 8.41
C ASP A 412 -35.31 -3.35 8.57
N VAL A 413 -34.64 -2.22 8.33
CA VAL A 413 -33.18 -2.11 8.54
C VAL A 413 -32.81 -2.38 9.99
N TRP A 414 -33.63 -1.92 10.92
CA TRP A 414 -33.41 -2.22 12.35
C TRP A 414 -33.54 -3.72 12.65
N ARG A 415 -34.53 -4.41 12.08
CA ARG A 415 -34.67 -5.88 12.24
C ARG A 415 -33.44 -6.63 11.67
N ASP A 416 -32.98 -6.25 10.47
CA ASP A 416 -31.75 -6.81 9.90
C ASP A 416 -30.54 -6.57 10.82
N THR A 417 -30.43 -5.36 11.37
CA THR A 417 -29.35 -4.94 12.27
C THR A 417 -29.36 -5.74 13.59
N VAL A 418 -30.55 -5.96 14.17
CA VAL A 418 -30.70 -6.80 15.37
C VAL A 418 -30.23 -8.22 15.08
N THR A 419 -30.73 -8.83 14.00
CA THR A 419 -30.36 -10.20 13.61
C THR A 419 -28.84 -10.35 13.40
N PHE A 420 -28.19 -9.32 12.87
CA PHE A 420 -26.73 -9.30 12.68
C PHE A 420 -25.99 -9.23 14.02
N PHE A 421 -26.37 -8.30 14.91
CA PHE A 421 -25.66 -8.06 16.16
C PHE A 421 -25.98 -9.10 17.24
N GLU A 422 -27.14 -9.75 17.23
CA GLU A 422 -27.44 -10.88 18.13
C GLU A 422 -26.38 -12.00 18.02
N LYS A 423 -25.85 -12.23 16.82
CA LYS A 423 -24.82 -13.25 16.58
C LYS A 423 -23.40 -12.74 16.80
N ARG A 424 -23.18 -11.43 16.65
CA ARG A 424 -21.84 -10.86 16.59
C ARG A 424 -21.42 -10.09 17.84
N ASP A 425 -22.32 -9.23 18.35
CA ASP A 425 -22.11 -8.41 19.55
C ASP A 425 -23.45 -7.96 20.13
N PRO A 426 -24.12 -8.81 20.96
CA PRO A 426 -25.43 -8.50 21.53
C PRO A 426 -25.46 -7.23 22.40
N VAL A 427 -24.29 -6.78 22.90
CA VAL A 427 -24.18 -5.56 23.73
C VAL A 427 -24.61 -4.32 22.95
N GLN A 428 -24.41 -4.29 21.63
CA GLN A 428 -24.85 -3.18 20.78
C GLN A 428 -26.38 -3.02 20.82
N ILE A 429 -27.11 -4.13 20.82
CA ILE A 429 -28.57 -4.12 20.88
C ILE A 429 -29.05 -3.61 22.25
N GLN A 430 -28.43 -4.09 23.36
CA GLN A 430 -28.75 -3.62 24.71
C GLN A 430 -28.52 -2.09 24.83
N LYS A 431 -27.42 -1.58 24.32
CA LYS A 431 -27.13 -0.13 24.27
C LYS A 431 -28.21 0.63 23.48
N ALA A 432 -28.64 0.10 22.35
CA ALA A 432 -29.64 0.74 21.50
C ALA A 432 -31.03 0.80 22.12
N GLN A 433 -31.36 -0.10 23.04
CA GLN A 433 -32.63 -0.06 23.81
C GLN A 433 -32.75 1.15 24.73
N THR A 434 -31.63 1.63 25.26
CA THR A 434 -31.58 2.77 26.21
C THR A 434 -31.03 4.04 25.57
N ASN A 435 -30.46 3.97 24.36
CA ASN A 435 -29.89 5.10 23.66
C ASN A 435 -30.44 5.18 22.23
N PRO A 436 -31.49 5.98 21.96
CA PRO A 436 -32.08 6.15 20.62
C PRO A 436 -31.11 6.68 19.58
N LYS A 437 -30.13 7.51 19.99
CA LYS A 437 -29.07 8.03 19.11
C LYS A 437 -28.17 6.89 18.62
N HIS A 438 -27.83 5.97 19.51
CA HIS A 438 -27.05 4.78 19.15
C HIS A 438 -27.84 3.84 18.22
N LYS A 439 -29.14 3.64 18.45
CA LYS A 439 -30.03 2.91 17.54
C LYS A 439 -29.96 3.50 16.12
N MET A 440 -30.10 4.83 16.00
CA MET A 440 -30.03 5.54 14.72
C MET A 440 -28.64 5.34 14.05
N ALA A 441 -27.55 5.43 14.81
CA ALA A 441 -26.21 5.17 14.30
C ALA A 441 -26.09 3.76 13.71
N LEU A 442 -26.59 2.74 14.42
CA LEU A 442 -26.57 1.35 13.94
C LEU A 442 -27.38 1.15 12.65
N ILE A 443 -28.54 1.80 12.52
CA ILE A 443 -29.37 1.79 11.31
C ILE A 443 -28.58 2.39 10.13
N PHE A 444 -27.91 3.53 10.31
CA PHE A 444 -27.14 4.15 9.23
C PHE A 444 -25.87 3.38 8.91
N ARG A 445 -25.20 2.80 9.91
CA ARG A 445 -24.03 1.93 9.73
C ARG A 445 -24.35 0.65 8.97
N TRP A 446 -25.61 0.16 9.00
CA TRP A 446 -26.05 -0.94 8.14
C TRP A 446 -25.79 -0.62 6.66
N TYR A 447 -26.19 0.58 6.19
CA TYR A 447 -25.94 1.02 4.82
C TYR A 447 -24.44 1.16 4.52
N LEU A 448 -23.70 1.87 5.37
CA LEU A 448 -22.26 2.10 5.13
C LEU A 448 -21.46 0.79 5.13
N GLY A 449 -21.76 -0.13 6.02
CA GLY A 449 -21.06 -1.42 6.11
C GLY A 449 -21.38 -2.36 4.94
N LEU A 450 -22.63 -2.36 4.46
CA LEU A 450 -23.03 -3.17 3.31
C LEU A 450 -22.52 -2.60 1.99
N SER A 451 -22.39 -1.28 1.87
CA SER A 451 -21.98 -0.63 0.62
C SER A 451 -20.62 -1.13 0.10
N SER A 452 -19.67 -1.44 0.97
CA SER A 452 -18.39 -2.04 0.58
C SER A 452 -18.52 -3.51 0.15
N ARG A 453 -19.45 -4.26 0.78
CA ARG A 453 -19.74 -5.65 0.39
C ARG A 453 -20.51 -5.72 -0.92
N TRP A 454 -21.46 -4.80 -1.13
CA TRP A 454 -22.17 -4.69 -2.42
C TRP A 454 -21.18 -4.43 -3.55
N SER A 455 -20.21 -3.55 -3.33
CA SER A 455 -19.15 -3.26 -4.30
C SER A 455 -18.28 -4.48 -4.63
N SER A 456 -17.82 -5.24 -3.62
CA SER A 456 -17.00 -6.42 -3.87
C SER A 456 -17.79 -7.57 -4.49
N ARG A 457 -19.05 -7.77 -4.08
CA ARG A 457 -19.90 -8.86 -4.60
C ARG A 457 -20.59 -8.54 -5.92
N GLY A 458 -20.64 -7.25 -6.31
CA GLY A 458 -21.38 -6.81 -7.49
C GLY A 458 -22.89 -6.91 -7.32
N GLU A 459 -23.40 -6.49 -6.15
CA GLU A 459 -24.83 -6.58 -5.80
C GLU A 459 -25.71 -5.85 -6.79
N PRO A 460 -26.61 -6.54 -7.53
CA PRO A 460 -27.44 -5.90 -8.54
C PRO A 460 -28.42 -4.90 -7.93
N GLY A 461 -28.60 -3.75 -8.60
CA GLY A 461 -29.47 -2.67 -8.17
C GLY A 461 -28.90 -1.79 -7.06
N ARG A 462 -27.65 -2.07 -6.62
CA ARG A 462 -26.91 -1.30 -5.62
C ARG A 462 -25.67 -0.62 -6.18
N GLU A 463 -25.48 -0.58 -7.48
CA GLU A 463 -24.27 -0.04 -8.14
C GLU A 463 -24.01 1.41 -7.73
N MET A 464 -25.09 2.22 -7.57
CA MET A 464 -24.99 3.60 -7.12
C MET A 464 -24.63 3.73 -5.62
N ASP A 465 -24.68 2.63 -4.86
CA ASP A 465 -24.38 2.58 -3.44
C ASP A 465 -22.99 1.99 -3.14
N TYR A 466 -22.22 1.64 -4.17
CA TYR A 466 -20.93 1.00 -3.99
C TYR A 466 -19.93 1.94 -3.28
N GLN A 467 -19.45 1.50 -2.14
CA GLN A 467 -18.31 2.08 -1.45
C GLN A 467 -17.04 1.42 -2.00
N ILE A 468 -16.29 2.15 -2.80
CA ILE A 468 -15.04 1.69 -3.41
C ILE A 468 -13.90 2.48 -2.81
N TRP A 469 -13.08 1.84 -1.96
CA TRP A 469 -11.91 2.48 -1.38
C TRP A 469 -10.87 2.73 -2.47
N CYS A 470 -10.56 3.98 -2.69
CA CYS A 470 -9.68 4.40 -3.77
C CYS A 470 -8.92 5.66 -3.37
N GLY A 471 -7.60 5.66 -3.58
CA GLY A 471 -6.77 6.86 -3.50
C GLY A 471 -6.50 7.48 -4.86
N PRO A 472 -5.94 8.70 -4.92
CA PRO A 472 -5.66 9.41 -6.18
C PRO A 472 -4.67 8.66 -7.08
N SER A 473 -3.84 7.78 -6.52
CA SER A 473 -2.88 6.94 -7.24
C SER A 473 -3.52 6.06 -8.32
N MET A 474 -4.83 5.76 -8.22
CA MET A 474 -5.53 4.99 -9.26
C MET A 474 -5.62 5.78 -10.58
N GLY A 475 -5.97 7.07 -10.51
CA GLY A 475 -5.99 7.94 -11.68
C GLY A 475 -4.60 8.10 -12.31
N THR A 476 -3.58 8.34 -11.50
CA THR A 476 -2.19 8.43 -11.97
C THR A 476 -1.74 7.12 -12.66
N PHE A 477 -2.15 5.97 -12.14
CA PHE A 477 -1.89 4.68 -12.79
C PHE A 477 -2.59 4.59 -14.15
N ASN A 478 -3.86 4.96 -14.23
CA ASN A 478 -4.62 4.94 -15.49
C ASN A 478 -4.01 5.87 -16.54
N ASP A 479 -3.50 7.04 -16.13
CA ASP A 479 -2.79 7.95 -17.04
C ASP A 479 -1.48 7.34 -17.56
N TRP A 480 -0.70 6.67 -16.68
CA TRP A 480 0.56 6.04 -17.06
C TRP A 480 0.38 4.88 -18.04
N VAL A 481 -0.67 4.08 -17.89
CA VAL A 481 -0.90 2.91 -18.76
C VAL A 481 -1.71 3.22 -20.02
N ARG A 482 -2.15 4.47 -20.21
CA ARG A 482 -2.92 4.90 -21.39
C ARG A 482 -2.13 4.67 -22.66
N GLY A 483 -2.75 4.05 -23.66
CA GLY A 483 -2.12 3.68 -24.92
C GLY A 483 -1.21 2.45 -24.83
N THR A 484 -1.17 1.76 -23.70
CA THR A 484 -0.45 0.50 -23.53
C THR A 484 -1.42 -0.67 -23.44
N TYR A 485 -0.92 -1.92 -23.47
CA TYR A 485 -1.78 -3.10 -23.30
C TYR A 485 -2.48 -3.14 -21.91
N LEU A 486 -1.93 -2.46 -20.87
CA LEU A 486 -2.52 -2.38 -19.52
C LEU A 486 -3.66 -1.35 -19.43
N GLU A 487 -3.95 -0.61 -20.48
CA GLU A 487 -5.16 0.24 -20.54
C GLU A 487 -6.42 -0.63 -20.36
N GLU A 488 -6.43 -1.80 -21.03
CA GLU A 488 -7.48 -2.79 -20.87
C GLU A 488 -7.37 -3.50 -19.52
N LYS A 489 -8.45 -3.42 -18.71
CA LYS A 489 -8.46 -3.96 -17.34
C LYS A 489 -8.28 -5.49 -17.28
N GLU A 490 -8.65 -6.19 -18.34
CA GLU A 490 -8.50 -7.64 -18.49
C GLU A 490 -7.03 -8.06 -18.55
N ASN A 491 -6.13 -7.18 -18.93
CA ASN A 491 -4.69 -7.39 -18.99
C ASN A 491 -3.99 -7.02 -17.66
N ARG A 492 -4.71 -6.45 -16.69
CA ARG A 492 -4.15 -6.02 -15.41
C ARG A 492 -3.98 -7.19 -14.46
N HIS A 493 -2.88 -7.92 -14.62
CA HIS A 493 -2.45 -8.95 -13.68
C HIS A 493 -1.60 -8.33 -12.57
N VAL A 494 -1.91 -8.65 -11.30
CA VAL A 494 -1.31 -7.98 -10.14
C VAL A 494 0.21 -8.09 -10.10
N ALA A 495 0.76 -9.24 -10.44
CA ALA A 495 2.21 -9.44 -10.46
C ALA A 495 2.86 -8.65 -11.61
N ASP A 496 2.24 -8.66 -12.78
CA ASP A 496 2.75 -7.99 -13.98
C ASP A 496 2.79 -6.46 -13.82
N ILE A 497 1.69 -5.83 -13.37
CA ILE A 497 1.68 -4.37 -13.15
C ILE A 497 2.74 -3.93 -12.13
N ASN A 498 2.93 -4.70 -11.06
CA ASN A 498 3.89 -4.35 -10.02
C ASN A 498 5.35 -4.61 -10.47
N LEU A 499 5.57 -5.63 -11.31
CA LEU A 499 6.87 -5.84 -11.96
C LEU A 499 7.21 -4.70 -12.93
N HIS A 500 6.22 -4.18 -13.67
CA HIS A 500 6.44 -3.02 -14.54
C HIS A 500 6.80 -1.76 -13.74
N ILE A 501 6.14 -1.51 -12.61
CA ILE A 501 6.48 -0.39 -11.72
C ILE A 501 7.92 -0.51 -11.21
N LEU A 502 8.32 -1.70 -10.76
CA LEU A 502 9.67 -1.94 -10.26
C LEU A 502 10.73 -1.87 -11.37
N THR A 503 10.44 -2.48 -12.52
CA THR A 503 11.35 -2.46 -13.69
C THR A 503 11.53 -1.05 -14.22
N GLY A 504 10.43 -0.30 -14.34
CA GLY A 504 10.46 1.10 -14.75
C GLY A 504 11.20 1.98 -13.75
N ALA A 505 11.03 1.75 -12.43
CA ALA A 505 11.78 2.48 -11.40
C ALA A 505 13.30 2.22 -11.52
N ALA A 506 13.70 0.97 -11.76
CA ALA A 506 15.11 0.63 -11.97
C ALA A 506 15.67 1.23 -13.27
N TYR A 507 14.86 1.22 -14.35
CA TYR A 507 15.19 1.87 -15.63
C TYR A 507 15.40 3.38 -15.44
N LEU A 508 14.43 4.06 -14.82
CA LEU A 508 14.53 5.51 -14.57
C LEU A 508 15.71 5.84 -13.66
N TYR A 509 15.99 5.00 -12.65
CA TYR A 509 17.16 5.21 -11.79
C TYR A 509 18.46 5.14 -12.60
N ARG A 510 18.59 4.18 -13.52
CA ARG A 510 19.72 4.08 -14.45
C ARG A 510 19.86 5.36 -15.29
N ILE A 511 18.77 5.88 -15.85
CA ILE A 511 18.77 7.14 -16.62
C ILE A 511 19.28 8.28 -15.74
N ARG A 512 18.78 8.44 -14.51
CA ARG A 512 19.22 9.52 -13.60
C ARG A 512 20.70 9.43 -13.21
N ILE A 513 21.24 8.21 -13.04
CA ILE A 513 22.68 8.00 -12.81
C ILE A 513 23.52 8.52 -14.00
N LEU A 514 23.10 8.25 -15.22
CA LEU A 514 23.81 8.69 -16.43
C LEU A 514 23.64 10.20 -16.67
N GLU A 515 22.45 10.75 -16.45
CA GLU A 515 22.18 12.19 -16.53
C GLU A 515 23.05 12.99 -15.53
N ALA A 516 23.22 12.47 -14.33
CA ALA A 516 24.08 13.09 -13.30
C ALA A 516 25.58 13.14 -13.72
N GLN A 517 25.98 12.32 -14.70
CA GLN A 517 27.31 12.31 -15.30
C GLN A 517 27.39 13.14 -16.60
N GLY A 518 26.36 13.92 -16.93
CA GLY A 518 26.34 14.82 -18.09
C GLY A 518 25.74 14.23 -19.37
N VAL A 519 25.14 13.04 -19.33
CA VAL A 519 24.46 12.45 -20.50
C VAL A 519 23.10 13.13 -20.68
N VAL A 520 22.77 13.52 -21.91
CA VAL A 520 21.48 14.10 -22.27
C VAL A 520 20.73 13.12 -23.17
N PHE A 521 19.63 12.60 -22.64
CA PHE A 521 18.74 11.68 -23.36
C PHE A 521 17.58 12.42 -24.01
N PRO A 522 17.07 11.94 -25.15
CA PRO A 522 15.81 12.40 -25.74
C PRO A 522 14.63 11.98 -24.83
N GLU A 523 13.49 12.67 -24.96
CA GLU A 523 12.36 12.53 -24.03
C GLU A 523 11.74 11.12 -24.06
N ASP A 524 11.67 10.48 -25.21
CA ASP A 524 11.17 9.11 -25.38
C ASP A 524 11.98 8.05 -24.63
N VAL A 525 13.25 8.32 -24.34
CA VAL A 525 14.13 7.45 -23.54
C VAL A 525 14.01 7.74 -22.04
N ARG A 526 13.55 8.91 -21.66
CA ARG A 526 13.42 9.36 -20.25
C ARG A 526 12.14 8.87 -19.58
N THR A 527 11.30 8.15 -20.30
CA THR A 527 10.05 7.58 -19.84
C THR A 527 10.07 6.06 -19.95
N TYR A 528 9.33 5.38 -19.07
CA TYR A 528 9.12 3.94 -19.14
C TYR A 528 7.63 3.66 -19.30
N LEU A 529 7.26 2.95 -20.37
CA LEU A 529 5.89 2.50 -20.62
C LEU A 529 5.85 0.98 -20.75
N PRO A 530 4.83 0.31 -20.20
CA PRO A 530 4.65 -1.14 -20.32
C PRO A 530 4.22 -1.50 -21.76
N GLN A 531 5.11 -2.14 -22.52
CA GLN A 531 4.86 -2.48 -23.93
C GLN A 531 4.29 -3.89 -24.10
N ALA A 532 4.68 -4.83 -23.24
CA ALA A 532 4.26 -6.23 -23.30
C ALA A 532 4.36 -6.84 -21.89
N PRO A 533 3.60 -7.91 -21.58
CA PRO A 533 3.70 -8.62 -20.31
C PRO A 533 5.14 -9.03 -19.97
N LEU A 534 5.50 -8.93 -18.68
CA LEU A 534 6.80 -9.38 -18.16
C LEU A 534 6.78 -10.82 -17.65
N ILE A 535 5.56 -11.39 -17.48
CA ILE A 535 5.32 -12.76 -16.98
C ILE A 535 4.17 -13.42 -17.75
#